data_efbdeb4ca994d614e42a51389f1b5a31
#
_entry.id   efbdeb4ca994d614e42a51389f1b5a31
#
_cell.length_a   1.000
_cell.length_b   1.000
_cell.length_c   1.000
_cell.angle_alpha   90.00
_cell.angle_beta   90.00
_cell.angle_gamma   90.00
#
_symmetry.space_group_name_H-M   'P 1'
#
loop_
_entity.id
_entity.type
_entity.pdbx_description
1 polymer ?
#
loop_
_entity_poly.entity_id
_entity_poly.type
_entity_poly.pdbx_seq_one_letter_code
_entity_poly.pdbx_strand_id
1 'polypeptide(L)'
;MKKINVALEYRNTDQISVIKPDDPNSVLLKCFDELINSVKSFHDNIVPSTANFRRKSSSFSRALTIIYSLQSSIDFEKDLSVAKSLFQIYEYTRVALIEEFKSCKVGKSQNALTALSEIRQSWALIK
;
A
#
# COMPACT_ATOMS: atom_id res chain seq x y z
N MET A 1 -13.38 10.61 12.10
CA MET A 1 -12.10 10.30 11.94
C MET A 1 -11.59 10.19 10.55
N LYS A 2 -10.53 10.60 10.34
CA LYS A 2 -10.02 10.69 9.06
C LYS A 2 -9.35 9.44 8.69
N LYS A 3 -9.87 8.73 7.77
CA LYS A 3 -9.34 7.48 7.38
C LYS A 3 -8.01 7.60 6.75
N ILE A 4 -7.81 8.65 5.99
CA ILE A 4 -6.54 8.84 5.36
C ILE A 4 -5.50 9.12 6.40
N ASN A 5 -5.91 9.53 7.59
CA ASN A 5 -4.98 9.81 8.64
C ASN A 5 -4.27 8.59 9.19
N VAL A 6 -4.79 7.42 8.94
CA VAL A 6 -4.12 6.22 9.40
C VAL A 6 -2.75 6.13 8.75
N ALA A 7 -2.69 6.30 7.45
CA ALA A 7 -1.42 6.27 6.76
C ALA A 7 -0.56 7.48 7.12
N LEU A 8 -1.19 8.63 7.29
CA LEU A 8 -0.44 9.83 7.64
C LEU A 8 0.15 9.73 9.03
N GLU A 9 -0.62 9.23 9.98
CA GLU A 9 -0.13 9.06 11.33
C GLU A 9 1.01 8.08 11.40
N TYR A 10 0.91 7.04 10.62
CA TYR A 10 1.95 6.07 10.56
C TYR A 10 3.22 6.72 10.08
N ARG A 11 3.11 7.60 9.10
CA ARG A 11 4.26 8.29 8.58
C ARG A 11 4.80 9.34 9.52
N ASN A 12 3.92 9.88 10.36
CA ASN A 12 4.32 10.90 11.31
C ASN A 12 5.35 10.40 12.29
N THR A 13 5.39 9.13 12.54
CA THR A 13 6.42 8.60 13.40
C THR A 13 7.78 8.70 12.73
N ASP A 14 7.80 8.82 11.41
CA ASP A 14 9.03 8.90 10.66
C ASP A 14 9.38 10.31 10.25
N GLN A 15 8.44 11.00 9.65
CA GLN A 15 8.72 12.34 9.24
C GLN A 15 7.50 13.09 8.91
N ILE A 16 7.01 13.71 9.84
CA ILE A 16 5.87 14.42 9.79
C ILE A 16 5.75 15.55 8.92
N SER A 17 6.75 16.28 8.81
CA SER A 17 6.63 17.56 8.20
C SER A 17 6.56 17.59 6.73
N VAL A 18 6.75 16.48 6.13
CA VAL A 18 6.81 16.44 4.70
C VAL A 18 5.51 16.46 3.99
N ILE A 19 4.47 16.07 4.65
CA ILE A 19 3.17 15.94 4.01
C ILE A 19 2.42 17.24 4.02
N LYS A 20 1.96 17.62 2.86
CA LYS A 20 1.13 18.80 2.73
C LYS A 20 -0.30 18.34 2.69
N PRO A 21 -1.03 18.58 3.75
CA PRO A 21 -2.36 18.01 3.85
C PRO A 21 -3.34 18.55 2.83
N ASP A 22 -3.04 19.70 2.27
CA ASP A 22 -3.97 20.28 1.30
C ASP A 22 -3.71 19.81 -0.13
N ASP A 23 -2.80 18.86 -0.33
CA ASP A 23 -2.55 18.34 -1.65
C ASP A 23 -2.87 16.85 -1.67
N PRO A 24 -4.13 16.50 -1.89
CA PRO A 24 -4.53 15.09 -1.82
C PRO A 24 -3.84 14.20 -2.82
N ASN A 25 -3.50 14.73 -4.00
CA ASN A 25 -2.83 13.91 -4.98
C ASN A 25 -1.42 13.54 -4.53
N SER A 26 -0.74 14.48 -3.90
CA SER A 26 0.59 14.24 -3.38
C SER A 26 0.55 13.21 -2.25
N VAL A 27 -0.46 13.30 -1.39
CA VAL A 27 -0.63 12.34 -0.30
C VAL A 27 -0.86 10.95 -0.87
N LEU A 28 -1.70 10.86 -1.89
CA LEU A 28 -2.02 9.58 -2.51
C LEU A 28 -0.78 8.96 -3.12
N LEU A 29 0.02 9.74 -3.82
CA LEU A 29 1.25 9.22 -4.43
C LEU A 29 2.21 8.72 -3.36
N LYS A 30 2.29 9.41 -2.24
CA LYS A 30 3.15 8.96 -1.17
C LYS A 30 2.66 7.67 -0.54
N CYS A 31 1.34 7.52 -0.42
CA CYS A 31 0.78 6.27 0.08
C CYS A 31 1.10 5.12 -0.87
N PHE A 32 1.02 5.36 -2.16
CA PHE A 32 1.36 4.33 -3.13
C PHE A 32 2.84 3.98 -3.05
N ASP A 33 3.70 4.99 -2.91
CA ASP A 33 5.14 4.73 -2.79
C ASP A 33 5.45 3.90 -1.55
N GLU A 34 4.80 4.21 -0.44
CA GLU A 34 5.00 3.47 0.79
C GLU A 34 4.51 2.04 0.67
N LEU A 35 3.36 1.86 0.02
CA LEU A 35 2.82 0.53 -0.19
C LEU A 35 3.76 -0.30 -1.06
N ILE A 36 4.19 0.27 -2.17
CA ILE A 36 5.09 -0.42 -3.09
C ILE A 36 6.38 -0.80 -2.38
N ASN A 37 6.95 0.12 -1.62
CA ASN A 37 8.18 -0.15 -0.90
C ASN A 37 7.98 -1.22 0.18
N SER A 38 6.83 -1.21 0.84
CA SER A 38 6.55 -2.22 1.87
C SER A 38 6.42 -3.60 1.26
N VAL A 39 5.77 -3.69 0.11
CA VAL A 39 5.63 -4.99 -0.58
C VAL A 39 7.00 -5.49 -1.02
N LYS A 40 7.84 -4.61 -1.55
CA LYS A 40 9.19 -5.01 -1.96
C LYS A 40 10.02 -5.48 -0.79
N SER A 41 9.92 -4.77 0.33
CA SER A 41 10.64 -5.17 1.54
C SER A 41 10.13 -6.52 2.05
N PHE A 42 8.83 -6.74 1.96
CA PHE A 42 8.24 -8.01 2.33
C PHE A 42 8.80 -9.13 1.46
N HIS A 43 8.89 -8.90 0.14
CA HIS A 43 9.45 -9.90 -0.77
C HIS A 43 10.91 -10.21 -0.42
N ASP A 44 11.67 -9.18 -0.11
CA ASP A 44 13.09 -9.36 0.19
C ASP A 44 13.33 -10.16 1.47
N ASN A 45 12.36 -10.17 2.35
CA ASN A 45 12.52 -10.83 3.65
C ASN A 45 11.57 -12.00 3.84
N ILE A 46 11.01 -12.51 2.74
CA ILE A 46 9.96 -13.52 2.83
C ILE A 46 10.46 -14.91 3.22
N VAL A 47 11.69 -15.22 2.88
CA VAL A 47 12.24 -16.54 3.18
C VAL A 47 12.43 -16.68 4.68
N PRO A 48 11.98 -17.79 5.28
CA PRO A 48 12.04 -17.95 6.73
C PRO A 48 13.46 -17.84 7.26
N SER A 49 13.62 -16.97 8.24
CA SER A 49 14.90 -16.75 8.87
C SER A 49 14.65 -15.96 10.12
N THR A 50 15.32 -16.32 11.20
CA THR A 50 15.18 -15.57 12.43
C THR A 50 15.60 -14.12 12.23
N ALA A 51 16.63 -13.91 11.44
CA ALA A 51 17.14 -12.57 11.20
C ALA A 51 16.16 -11.72 10.43
N ASN A 52 15.38 -12.32 9.54
CA ASN A 52 14.47 -11.58 8.68
C ASN A 52 13.05 -11.45 9.18
N PHE A 53 12.70 -12.24 10.17
CA PHE A 53 11.30 -12.33 10.57
C PHE A 53 10.72 -10.99 11.00
N ARG A 54 11.47 -10.21 11.73
CA ARG A 54 10.98 -8.91 12.18
C ARG A 54 10.71 -7.98 10.99
N ARG A 55 11.60 -7.97 10.03
CA ARG A 55 11.42 -7.14 8.85
C ARG A 55 10.27 -7.61 7.99
N LYS A 56 10.14 -8.92 7.86
CA LYS A 56 9.03 -9.51 7.13
C LYS A 56 7.70 -9.10 7.76
N SER A 57 7.58 -9.25 9.07
CA SER A 57 6.34 -8.92 9.78
C SER A 57 6.04 -7.44 9.72
N SER A 58 7.06 -6.62 9.89
CA SER A 58 6.90 -5.18 9.87
C SER A 58 6.46 -4.69 8.50
N SER A 59 7.07 -5.18 7.45
CA SER A 59 6.70 -4.81 6.08
C SER A 59 5.29 -5.27 5.75
N PHE A 60 4.95 -6.47 6.17
CA PHE A 60 3.62 -7.02 5.97
C PHE A 60 2.56 -6.14 6.65
N SER A 61 2.78 -5.82 7.91
CA SER A 61 1.83 -5.01 8.68
C SER A 61 1.69 -3.62 8.08
N ARG A 62 2.80 -3.04 7.64
CA ARG A 62 2.79 -1.73 7.03
C ARG A 62 1.97 -1.74 5.75
N ALA A 63 2.19 -2.75 4.91
CA ALA A 63 1.45 -2.86 3.66
C ALA A 63 -0.04 -2.98 3.92
N LEU A 64 -0.43 -3.82 4.87
CA LEU A 64 -1.85 -4.00 5.19
C LEU A 64 -2.48 -2.73 5.73
N THR A 65 -1.76 -1.99 6.55
CA THR A 65 -2.25 -0.74 7.10
C THR A 65 -2.51 0.27 5.99
N ILE A 66 -1.58 0.38 5.06
CA ILE A 66 -1.75 1.31 3.95
C ILE A 66 -2.91 0.89 3.06
N ILE A 67 -3.02 -0.40 2.78
CA ILE A 67 -4.13 -0.90 1.97
C ILE A 67 -5.46 -0.56 2.62
N TYR A 68 -5.56 -0.76 3.92
CA TYR A 68 -6.78 -0.44 4.63
C TYR A 68 -7.12 1.05 4.50
N SER A 69 -6.13 1.91 4.66
CA SER A 69 -6.33 3.34 4.51
C SER A 69 -6.79 3.71 3.10
N LEU A 70 -6.16 3.10 2.11
CA LEU A 70 -6.53 3.38 0.72
C LEU A 70 -7.94 2.90 0.43
N GLN A 71 -8.30 1.72 0.89
CA GLN A 71 -9.65 1.20 0.66
C GLN A 71 -10.70 2.06 1.36
N SER A 72 -10.38 2.54 2.55
CA SER A 72 -11.32 3.34 3.31
C SER A 72 -11.50 4.74 2.74
N SER A 73 -10.55 5.17 1.93
CA SER A 73 -10.58 6.52 1.36
C SER A 73 -11.21 6.61 -0.01
N ILE A 74 -11.57 5.49 -0.59
CA ILE A 74 -12.18 5.49 -1.91
C ILE A 74 -13.53 6.18 -1.89
N ASP A 75 -13.74 7.07 -2.85
CA ASP A 75 -15.01 7.77 -3.00
C ASP A 75 -15.80 7.10 -4.13
N PHE A 76 -16.72 6.23 -3.75
CA PHE A 76 -17.49 5.48 -4.72
C PHE A 76 -18.53 6.33 -5.46
N GLU A 77 -18.75 7.52 -4.98
CA GLU A 77 -19.76 8.39 -5.61
C GLU A 77 -19.22 9.20 -6.78
N LYS A 78 -17.93 9.38 -6.84
CA LYS A 78 -17.36 10.19 -7.90
C LYS A 78 -17.28 9.45 -9.22
N ASP A 79 -16.64 8.32 -9.22
CA ASP A 79 -16.51 7.51 -10.42
C ASP A 79 -16.55 6.06 -9.98
N LEU A 80 -17.73 5.47 -10.07
CA LEU A 80 -17.95 4.14 -9.55
C LEU A 80 -17.05 3.10 -10.21
N SER A 81 -16.84 3.24 -11.50
CA SER A 81 -16.02 2.28 -12.24
C SER A 81 -14.58 2.28 -11.74
N VAL A 82 -14.00 3.47 -11.61
CA VAL A 82 -12.64 3.60 -11.12
C VAL A 82 -12.54 3.16 -9.67
N ALA A 83 -13.53 3.55 -8.86
CA ALA A 83 -13.55 3.18 -7.44
C ALA A 83 -13.55 1.67 -7.25
N LYS A 84 -14.38 0.98 -8.02
CA LYS A 84 -14.44 -0.47 -7.93
C LYS A 84 -13.13 -1.11 -8.36
N SER A 85 -12.53 -0.60 -9.41
CA SER A 85 -11.26 -1.14 -9.90
C SER A 85 -10.16 -0.98 -8.86
N LEU A 86 -10.11 0.19 -8.24
CA LEU A 86 -9.13 0.45 -7.19
C LEU A 86 -9.35 -0.46 -6.00
N PHE A 87 -10.61 -0.59 -5.58
CA PHE A 87 -10.90 -1.43 -4.43
C PHE A 87 -10.47 -2.86 -4.71
N GLN A 88 -10.69 -3.33 -5.93
CA GLN A 88 -10.35 -4.70 -6.29
C GLN A 88 -8.84 -4.94 -6.31
N ILE A 89 -8.06 -3.98 -6.81
CA ILE A 89 -6.61 -4.18 -6.82
C ILE A 89 -6.06 -4.14 -5.40
N TYR A 90 -6.61 -3.31 -4.53
CA TYR A 90 -6.19 -3.28 -3.14
C TYR A 90 -6.53 -4.61 -2.47
N GLU A 91 -7.72 -5.13 -2.74
CA GLU A 91 -8.16 -6.38 -2.15
C GLU A 91 -7.33 -7.57 -2.65
N TYR A 92 -7.03 -7.57 -3.94
CA TYR A 92 -6.19 -8.60 -4.54
C TYR A 92 -4.81 -8.59 -3.87
N THR A 93 -4.26 -7.40 -3.65
CA THR A 93 -2.96 -7.27 -3.01
C THR A 93 -3.01 -7.78 -1.58
N ARG A 94 -4.06 -7.40 -0.86
CA ARG A 94 -4.22 -7.82 0.54
C ARG A 94 -4.26 -9.33 0.67
N VAL A 95 -5.09 -9.96 -0.13
CA VAL A 95 -5.25 -11.42 -0.07
C VAL A 95 -3.94 -12.11 -0.45
N ALA A 96 -3.28 -11.61 -1.49
CA ALA A 96 -2.02 -12.19 -1.93
C ALA A 96 -0.97 -12.13 -0.82
N LEU A 97 -0.86 -10.99 -0.15
CA LEU A 97 0.13 -10.83 0.90
C LEU A 97 -0.13 -11.77 2.07
N ILE A 98 -1.40 -11.95 2.44
CA ILE A 98 -1.75 -12.84 3.53
C ILE A 98 -1.35 -14.27 3.21
N GLU A 99 -1.62 -14.72 1.99
CA GLU A 99 -1.25 -16.04 1.57
C GLU A 99 0.27 -16.23 1.55
N GLU A 100 0.96 -15.21 1.09
CA GLU A 100 2.41 -15.29 0.96
C GLU A 100 3.11 -15.23 2.31
N PHE A 101 2.49 -14.54 3.26
CA PHE A 101 3.03 -14.53 4.60
C PHE A 101 3.06 -15.96 5.16
N LYS A 102 2.00 -16.71 4.88
CA LYS A 102 1.89 -18.08 5.35
C LYS A 102 2.78 -19.05 4.60
N SER A 103 2.83 -18.91 3.28
CA SER A 103 3.57 -19.86 2.46
C SER A 103 5.05 -19.55 2.34
N CYS A 104 5.43 -18.34 2.72
CA CYS A 104 6.81 -17.88 2.61
C CYS A 104 7.35 -17.88 1.19
N LYS A 105 6.47 -17.64 0.24
CA LYS A 105 6.84 -17.57 -1.17
C LYS A 105 6.13 -16.41 -1.83
N VAL A 106 6.87 -15.68 -2.67
CA VAL A 106 6.27 -14.62 -3.45
C VAL A 106 5.38 -15.26 -4.51
N GLY A 107 4.20 -14.72 -4.65
CA GLY A 107 3.23 -15.24 -5.61
C GLY A 107 2.50 -14.09 -6.30
N LYS A 108 1.20 -14.05 -6.12
CA LYS A 108 0.36 -13.09 -6.82
C LYS A 108 0.65 -11.63 -6.51
N SER A 109 1.29 -11.36 -5.38
CA SER A 109 1.61 -9.98 -5.04
C SER A 109 2.62 -9.37 -6.01
N GLN A 110 3.34 -10.20 -6.77
CA GLN A 110 4.23 -9.68 -7.79
C GLN A 110 3.41 -8.99 -8.89
N ASN A 111 2.29 -9.58 -9.28
CA ASN A 111 1.40 -8.98 -10.26
C ASN A 111 0.78 -7.71 -9.70
N ALA A 112 0.42 -7.75 -8.43
CA ALA A 112 -0.14 -6.59 -7.77
C ALA A 112 0.87 -5.44 -7.75
N LEU A 113 2.13 -5.76 -7.49
CA LEU A 113 3.17 -4.75 -7.46
C LEU A 113 3.31 -4.06 -8.81
N THR A 114 3.25 -4.81 -9.88
CA THR A 114 3.30 -4.25 -11.22
C THR A 114 2.12 -3.32 -11.47
N ALA A 115 0.93 -3.78 -11.12
CA ALA A 115 -0.28 -2.97 -11.32
C ALA A 115 -0.24 -1.69 -10.49
N LEU A 116 0.18 -1.79 -9.24
CA LEU A 116 0.25 -0.62 -8.37
C LEU A 116 1.26 0.39 -8.90
N SER A 117 2.39 -0.11 -9.43
CA SER A 117 3.41 0.77 -9.98
C SER A 117 2.89 1.52 -11.21
N GLU A 118 2.11 0.83 -12.04
CA GLU A 118 1.54 1.44 -13.23
C GLU A 118 0.50 2.50 -12.87
N ILE A 119 -0.32 2.20 -11.89
CA ILE A 119 -1.30 3.16 -11.42
C ILE A 119 -0.62 4.40 -10.86
N ARG A 120 0.42 4.17 -10.09
CA ARG A 120 1.18 5.26 -9.49
C ARG A 120 1.78 6.16 -10.56
N GLN A 121 2.33 5.55 -11.61
CA GLN A 121 2.89 6.32 -12.70
C GLN A 121 1.83 7.15 -13.43
N SER A 122 0.69 6.55 -13.66
CA SER A 122 -0.40 7.26 -14.33
C SER A 122 -0.85 8.46 -13.52
N TRP A 123 -0.97 8.29 -12.22
CA TRP A 123 -1.41 9.38 -11.37
C TRP A 123 -0.38 10.49 -11.26
N ALA A 124 0.89 10.17 -11.38
CA ALA A 124 1.92 11.19 -11.33
C ALA A 124 1.83 12.13 -12.52
N LEU A 125 1.22 11.70 -13.60
CA LEU A 125 1.09 12.53 -14.78
C LEU A 125 -0.13 13.45 -14.73
N ILE A 126 -1.01 13.22 -13.78
CA ILE A 126 -2.20 14.04 -13.63
C ILE A 126 -1.87 15.22 -12.74
N LYS A 127 -2.17 16.41 -13.18
CA LYS A 127 -1.85 17.60 -12.40
C LYS A 127 -3.04 18.32 -11.89
#